data_8f511779764fb2e7f96e59d04c5546da
#
_entry.id   8f511779764fb2e7f96e59d04c5546da
#
_cell.length_a   1.000
_cell.length_b   1.000
_cell.length_c   1.000
_cell.angle_alpha   90.00
_cell.angle_beta   90.00
_cell.angle_gamma   90.00
#
_symmetry.space_group_name_H-M   'P 1'
#
loop_
_entity.id
_entity.type
_entity.pdbx_description
1 polymer ?
#
loop_
_entity_poly.entity_id
_entity_poly.type
_entity_poly.pdbx_seq_one_letter_code
_entity_poly.pdbx_strand_id
1 'polypeptide(L)'
;SKKEPEVAKVTKKGVQPIKFILEVVDAETKQPVEAKARMRGRDNTTIGSASLGTGTFEFAIMSTVPKEYTVSVELEGYIFENVKVSLGRATEEPQTINRKVLLRRVAVGEVSALRHVFFDFAKATLQEDSFDELNMMLTMMKQNQSMQVEIGGHTDDVGSDSSNKKLSQQRADAVKAYLTSNGISARRIKSIGYGEERPLVSNDDESGGREINRRVEFKVLAK
;
A
#
# COMPACT_ATOMS: atom_id res chain seq x y z
N SER A 1 28.75 -62.99 12.03
CA SER A 1 28.06 -61.80 12.45
C SER A 1 27.82 -60.88 11.27
N LYS A 2 26.63 -60.91 10.67
CA LYS A 2 26.20 -59.93 9.63
C LYS A 2 25.66 -58.72 10.37
N LYS A 3 26.30 -57.56 10.26
CA LYS A 3 25.72 -56.27 10.62
C LYS A 3 24.63 -55.92 9.61
N GLU A 4 23.42 -55.78 10.10
CA GLU A 4 22.33 -55.14 9.31
C GLU A 4 22.69 -53.70 9.07
N PRO A 5 22.33 -53.15 7.87
CA PRO A 5 22.56 -51.75 7.57
C PRO A 5 21.55 -50.90 8.38
N GLU A 6 22.08 -49.96 9.14
CA GLU A 6 21.33 -48.96 9.90
C GLU A 6 20.56 -48.07 8.89
N VAL A 7 19.24 -48.30 8.79
CA VAL A 7 18.36 -47.46 7.97
C VAL A 7 18.28 -46.09 8.63
N ALA A 8 18.96 -45.12 8.04
CA ALA A 8 18.85 -43.72 8.44
C ALA A 8 17.38 -43.31 8.45
N LYS A 9 16.82 -43.02 9.62
CA LYS A 9 15.49 -42.44 9.76
C LYS A 9 15.49 -41.09 9.07
N VAL A 10 14.98 -41.04 7.84
CA VAL A 10 14.63 -39.77 7.19
C VAL A 10 13.49 -39.17 7.98
N THR A 11 13.79 -38.29 8.91
CA THR A 11 12.80 -37.43 9.54
C THR A 11 12.23 -36.52 8.44
N LYS A 12 10.97 -36.75 8.05
CA LYS A 12 10.25 -35.84 7.14
C LYS A 12 10.33 -34.45 7.75
N LYS A 13 11.09 -33.56 7.14
CA LYS A 13 11.06 -32.14 7.45
C LYS A 13 9.63 -31.67 7.17
N GLY A 14 8.94 -31.12 8.18
CA GLY A 14 7.64 -30.50 7.97
C GLY A 14 7.76 -29.23 7.15
N VAL A 15 6.64 -28.81 6.54
CA VAL A 15 6.58 -27.53 5.80
C VAL A 15 7.04 -26.39 6.70
N GLN A 16 7.93 -25.55 6.16
CA GLN A 16 8.49 -24.39 6.85
C GLN A 16 7.76 -23.11 6.45
N PRO A 17 7.53 -22.16 7.38
CA PRO A 17 6.95 -20.87 7.02
C PRO A 17 7.89 -20.08 6.10
N ILE A 18 7.30 -19.30 5.22
CA ILE A 18 8.03 -18.25 4.49
C ILE A 18 8.34 -17.12 5.47
N LYS A 19 9.60 -16.78 5.62
CA LYS A 19 10.04 -15.62 6.37
C LYS A 19 10.05 -14.41 5.47
N PHE A 20 9.15 -13.47 5.70
CA PHE A 20 9.15 -12.19 5.02
C PHE A 20 9.76 -11.14 5.95
N ILE A 21 10.92 -10.64 5.58
CA ILE A 21 11.66 -9.61 6.31
C ILE A 21 11.40 -8.26 5.67
N LEU A 22 10.82 -7.36 6.45
CA LEU A 22 10.57 -5.98 6.06
C LEU A 22 11.57 -5.06 6.75
N GLU A 23 12.31 -4.30 5.98
CA GLU A 23 13.17 -3.22 6.46
C GLU A 23 12.52 -1.87 6.12
N VAL A 24 12.29 -1.02 7.12
CA VAL A 24 11.71 0.31 6.96
C VAL A 24 12.77 1.34 7.28
N VAL A 25 13.05 2.21 6.31
CA VAL A 25 14.07 3.25 6.44
C VAL A 25 13.51 4.61 6.01
N ASP A 26 14.06 5.67 6.57
CA ASP A 26 13.83 7.04 6.12
C ASP A 26 14.38 7.20 4.69
N ALA A 27 13.58 7.74 3.78
CA ALA A 27 13.91 7.84 2.36
C ALA A 27 15.11 8.77 2.09
N GLU A 28 15.37 9.74 2.96
CA GLU A 28 16.44 10.73 2.84
C GLU A 28 17.72 10.22 3.49
N THR A 29 17.65 9.88 4.78
CA THR A 29 18.83 9.49 5.57
C THR A 29 19.26 8.04 5.35
N LYS A 30 18.39 7.18 4.80
CA LYS A 30 18.57 5.73 4.64
C LYS A 30 18.74 4.97 5.96
N GLN A 31 18.49 5.63 7.09
CA GLN A 31 18.57 4.99 8.41
C GLN A 31 17.26 4.29 8.75
N PRO A 32 17.30 3.17 9.48
CA PRO A 32 16.12 2.49 9.99
C PRO A 32 15.29 3.42 10.89
N VAL A 33 13.95 3.30 10.79
CA VAL A 33 13.01 4.10 11.58
C VAL A 33 12.00 3.20 12.30
N GLU A 34 11.59 3.60 13.52
CA GLU A 34 10.59 2.87 14.31
C GLU A 34 9.18 3.10 13.77
N ALA A 35 8.84 2.38 12.73
CA ALA A 35 7.51 2.42 12.12
C ALA A 35 6.58 1.36 12.73
N LYS A 36 5.30 1.47 12.42
CA LYS A 36 4.33 0.39 12.60
C LYS A 36 4.15 -0.33 11.27
N ALA A 37 4.33 -1.65 11.27
CA ALA A 37 4.12 -2.46 10.08
C ALA A 37 3.02 -3.50 10.34
N ARG A 38 2.11 -3.65 9.40
CA ARG A 38 1.03 -4.65 9.41
C ARG A 38 1.00 -5.37 8.08
N MET A 39 0.80 -6.69 8.10
CA MET A 39 0.59 -7.48 6.89
C MET A 39 -0.79 -8.12 6.93
N ARG A 40 -1.55 -7.97 5.85
CA ARG A 40 -2.90 -8.48 5.72
C ARG A 40 -3.04 -9.22 4.40
N GLY A 41 -3.60 -10.43 4.45
CA GLY A 41 -3.99 -11.18 3.26
C GLY A 41 -5.25 -10.60 2.62
N ARG A 42 -5.47 -10.89 1.34
CA ARG A 42 -6.67 -10.49 0.60
C ARG A 42 -7.97 -11.06 1.20
N ASP A 43 -7.87 -12.15 1.94
CA ASP A 43 -8.94 -12.77 2.73
C ASP A 43 -9.14 -12.14 4.11
N ASN A 44 -8.57 -10.96 4.34
CA ASN A 44 -8.56 -10.24 5.61
C ASN A 44 -7.77 -10.91 6.76
N THR A 45 -7.04 -11.98 6.48
CA THR A 45 -6.17 -12.61 7.48
C THR A 45 -5.03 -11.68 7.86
N THR A 46 -4.90 -11.35 9.12
CA THR A 46 -3.76 -10.56 9.64
C THR A 46 -2.61 -11.48 10.01
N ILE A 47 -1.41 -11.18 9.53
CA ILE A 47 -0.17 -11.89 9.87
C ILE A 47 0.53 -11.12 10.99
N GLY A 48 0.79 -11.79 12.11
CA GLY A 48 1.56 -11.22 13.19
C GLY A 48 3.02 -10.97 12.80
N SER A 49 3.61 -9.90 13.32
CA SER A 49 5.02 -9.58 13.10
C SER A 49 5.84 -9.77 14.38
N ALA A 50 7.10 -10.16 14.22
CA ALA A 50 8.13 -10.06 15.26
C ALA A 50 9.09 -8.92 14.91
N SER A 51 9.46 -8.08 15.88
CA SER A 51 10.49 -7.07 15.70
C SER A 51 11.87 -7.72 15.79
N LEU A 52 12.72 -7.46 14.79
CA LEU A 52 14.13 -7.88 14.77
C LEU A 52 15.09 -6.73 15.09
N GLY A 53 14.56 -5.58 15.47
CA GLY A 53 15.29 -4.35 15.74
C GLY A 53 14.60 -3.14 15.14
N THR A 54 15.19 -1.95 15.28
CA THR A 54 14.62 -0.71 14.76
C THR A 54 14.32 -0.83 13.27
N GLY A 55 13.05 -0.63 12.90
CA GLY A 55 12.59 -0.65 11.51
C GLY A 55 12.63 -2.01 10.83
N THR A 56 12.92 -3.10 11.54
CA THR A 56 13.01 -4.44 10.93
C THR A 56 11.98 -5.37 11.52
N PHE A 57 11.18 -5.98 10.66
CA PHE A 57 10.06 -6.85 11.03
C PHE A 57 10.16 -8.19 10.32
N GLU A 58 9.88 -9.28 11.03
CA GLU A 58 9.69 -10.61 10.45
C GLU A 58 8.21 -10.97 10.48
N PHE A 59 7.69 -11.42 9.34
CA PHE A 59 6.37 -12.05 9.23
C PHE A 59 6.58 -13.51 8.82
N ALA A 60 6.02 -14.43 9.62
CA ALA A 60 6.07 -15.86 9.33
C ALA A 60 4.77 -16.29 8.66
N ILE A 61 4.82 -16.62 7.37
CA ILE A 61 3.66 -16.93 6.56
C ILE A 61 3.58 -18.44 6.29
N MET A 62 2.53 -19.08 6.79
CA MET A 62 2.22 -20.47 6.51
C MET A 62 1.04 -20.54 5.53
N SER A 63 1.31 -20.53 4.25
CA SER A 63 0.29 -20.69 3.21
C SER A 63 0.60 -21.88 2.31
N THR A 64 -0.39 -22.74 2.10
CA THR A 64 -0.26 -23.92 1.22
C THR A 64 -0.49 -23.59 -0.26
N VAL A 65 -0.93 -22.37 -0.56
CA VAL A 65 -1.18 -21.85 -1.91
C VAL A 65 -0.56 -20.47 -2.06
N PRO A 66 -0.23 -20.04 -3.29
CA PRO A 66 0.19 -18.65 -3.52
C PRO A 66 -0.90 -17.68 -3.08
N LYS A 67 -0.50 -16.60 -2.40
CA LYS A 67 -1.41 -15.56 -1.91
C LYS A 67 -0.81 -14.17 -2.08
N GLU A 68 -1.72 -13.19 -2.21
CA GLU A 68 -1.39 -11.77 -2.17
C GLU A 68 -1.62 -11.20 -0.78
N TYR A 69 -0.69 -10.35 -0.37
CA TYR A 69 -0.72 -9.63 0.89
C TYR A 69 -0.51 -8.14 0.63
N THR A 70 -1.06 -7.32 1.50
CA THR A 70 -0.73 -5.89 1.61
C THR A 70 0.06 -5.67 2.88
N VAL A 71 1.23 -5.05 2.76
CA VAL A 71 2.03 -4.59 3.89
C VAL A 71 1.83 -3.10 4.02
N SER A 72 1.22 -2.69 5.14
CA SER A 72 0.96 -1.29 5.47
C SER A 72 2.01 -0.81 6.47
N VAL A 73 2.63 0.32 6.19
CA VAL A 73 3.67 0.92 7.03
C VAL A 73 3.31 2.36 7.38
N GLU A 74 3.30 2.66 8.67
CA GLU A 74 2.92 3.97 9.21
C GLU A 74 3.96 4.46 10.23
N LEU A 75 4.27 5.76 10.15
CA LEU A 75 5.09 6.46 11.14
C LEU A 75 4.63 7.92 11.22
N GLU A 76 4.49 8.46 12.43
CA GLU A 76 4.15 9.86 12.62
C GLU A 76 5.18 10.79 11.97
N GLY A 77 4.72 11.81 11.25
CA GLY A 77 5.57 12.72 10.48
C GLY A 77 6.01 12.21 9.12
N TYR A 78 5.59 11.00 8.73
CA TYR A 78 5.89 10.40 7.43
C TYR A 78 4.61 10.11 6.63
N ILE A 79 4.75 10.05 5.32
CA ILE A 79 3.73 9.54 4.42
C ILE A 79 3.68 8.03 4.58
N PHE A 80 2.49 7.47 4.81
CA PHE A 80 2.31 6.03 4.91
C PHE A 80 2.58 5.34 3.57
N GLU A 81 2.94 4.07 3.62
CA GLU A 81 3.14 3.25 2.42
C GLU A 81 2.34 1.95 2.51
N ASN A 82 1.74 1.57 1.38
CA ASN A 82 1.10 0.28 1.19
C ASN A 82 1.80 -0.48 0.06
N VAL A 83 2.33 -1.65 0.37
CA VAL A 83 3.08 -2.48 -0.58
C VAL A 83 2.34 -3.79 -0.80
N LYS A 84 1.99 -4.09 -2.07
CA LYS A 84 1.51 -5.42 -2.46
C LYS A 84 2.66 -6.40 -2.53
N VAL A 85 2.45 -7.58 -1.97
CA VAL A 85 3.42 -8.67 -1.95
C VAL A 85 2.73 -9.96 -2.36
N SER A 86 3.18 -10.55 -3.46
CA SER A 86 2.74 -11.88 -3.89
C SER A 86 3.73 -12.91 -3.36
N LEU A 87 3.27 -13.82 -2.53
CA LEU A 87 4.09 -14.89 -1.94
C LEU A 87 3.63 -16.24 -2.48
N GLY A 88 4.60 -17.11 -2.75
CA GLY A 88 4.36 -18.50 -3.13
C GLY A 88 3.78 -19.33 -1.97
N ARG A 89 3.74 -20.64 -2.15
CA ARG A 89 3.39 -21.57 -1.08
C ARG A 89 4.59 -21.85 -0.17
N ALA A 90 4.33 -22.10 1.09
CA ALA A 90 5.31 -22.64 2.03
C ALA A 90 5.73 -24.07 1.62
N THR A 91 7.00 -24.41 1.76
CA THR A 91 7.60 -25.68 1.33
C THR A 91 8.41 -26.31 2.48
N GLU A 92 8.95 -27.50 2.28
CA GLU A 92 9.87 -28.14 3.23
C GLU A 92 11.22 -27.41 3.31
N GLU A 93 11.59 -26.68 2.23
CA GLU A 93 12.80 -25.85 2.18
C GLU A 93 12.51 -24.46 2.74
N PRO A 94 13.39 -23.93 3.62
CA PRO A 94 13.24 -22.58 4.17
C PRO A 94 13.28 -21.53 3.07
N GLN A 95 12.33 -20.58 3.11
CA GLN A 95 12.26 -19.46 2.19
C GLN A 95 12.35 -18.15 2.96
N THR A 96 13.22 -17.24 2.52
CA THR A 96 13.33 -15.90 3.08
C THR A 96 13.20 -14.87 1.97
N ILE A 97 12.29 -13.92 2.15
CA ILE A 97 12.03 -12.82 1.22
C ILE A 97 12.30 -11.52 1.94
N ASN A 98 13.19 -10.71 1.41
CA ASN A 98 13.52 -9.40 1.97
C ASN A 98 12.87 -8.29 1.17
N ARG A 99 12.28 -7.32 1.85
CA ARG A 99 11.72 -6.12 1.26
C ARG A 99 12.14 -4.89 2.05
N LYS A 100 12.53 -3.86 1.32
CA LYS A 100 12.83 -2.54 1.91
C LYS A 100 11.74 -1.54 1.52
N VAL A 101 11.26 -0.78 2.49
CA VAL A 101 10.30 0.32 2.32
C VAL A 101 10.98 1.61 2.70
N LEU A 102 10.89 2.60 1.81
CA LEU A 102 11.43 3.95 2.00
C LEU A 102 10.29 4.87 2.40
N LEU A 103 10.25 5.31 3.66
CA LEU A 103 9.26 6.27 4.12
C LEU A 103 9.74 7.70 3.84
N ARG A 104 8.89 8.47 3.17
CA ARG A 104 9.11 9.90 2.90
C ARG A 104 8.49 10.73 4.01
N ARG A 105 9.21 11.77 4.45
CA ARG A 105 8.68 12.70 5.44
C ARG A 105 7.52 13.49 4.87
N VAL A 106 6.53 13.79 5.70
CA VAL A 106 5.48 14.77 5.32
C VAL A 106 6.13 16.11 5.11
N ALA A 107 6.17 16.59 3.88
CA ALA A 107 6.70 17.88 3.49
C ALA A 107 5.78 18.56 2.46
N VAL A 108 5.77 19.89 2.44
CA VAL A 108 5.00 20.64 1.45
C VAL A 108 5.52 20.34 0.06
N GLY A 109 4.59 20.04 -0.86
CA GLY A 109 4.90 19.65 -2.24
C GLY A 109 4.98 18.14 -2.45
N GLU A 110 5.10 17.32 -1.40
CA GLU A 110 5.08 15.85 -1.54
C GLU A 110 3.76 15.36 -2.12
N VAL A 111 3.90 14.45 -3.08
CA VAL A 111 2.77 13.79 -3.77
C VAL A 111 2.84 12.29 -3.54
N SER A 112 1.73 11.67 -3.21
CA SER A 112 1.63 10.22 -3.07
C SER A 112 0.35 9.69 -3.72
N ALA A 113 0.49 8.66 -4.55
CA ALA A 113 -0.65 7.97 -5.12
C ALA A 113 -1.33 7.08 -4.08
N LEU A 114 -2.65 7.14 -4.01
CA LEU A 114 -3.49 6.24 -3.23
C LEU A 114 -3.77 4.99 -4.08
N ARG A 115 -2.86 4.02 -4.01
CA ARG A 115 -2.80 2.87 -4.93
C ARG A 115 -3.88 1.82 -4.68
N HIS A 116 -4.48 1.83 -3.50
CA HIS A 116 -5.53 0.90 -3.10
C HIS A 116 -6.87 1.60 -2.91
N VAL A 117 -7.06 2.75 -3.59
CA VAL A 117 -8.36 3.42 -3.67
C VAL A 117 -9.02 3.04 -4.99
N PHE A 118 -10.04 2.19 -4.92
CA PHE A 118 -10.76 1.63 -6.05
C PHE A 118 -12.18 2.18 -6.13
N PHE A 119 -12.68 2.27 -7.35
CA PHE A 119 -14.03 2.71 -7.64
C PHE A 119 -14.75 1.67 -8.50
N ASP A 120 -16.07 1.68 -8.44
CA ASP A 120 -16.87 0.92 -9.41
C ASP A 120 -16.58 1.40 -10.83
N PHE A 121 -16.76 0.50 -11.80
CA PHE A 121 -16.52 0.83 -13.21
C PHE A 121 -17.32 2.07 -13.65
N ALA A 122 -16.64 3.05 -14.24
CA ALA A 122 -17.17 4.33 -14.68
C ALA A 122 -17.94 5.12 -13.61
N LYS A 123 -17.70 4.86 -12.31
CA LYS A 123 -18.34 5.56 -11.19
C LYS A 123 -17.30 6.18 -10.24
N ALA A 124 -17.81 6.94 -9.27
CA ALA A 124 -17.07 7.49 -8.16
C ALA A 124 -17.46 6.83 -6.81
N THR A 125 -18.15 5.69 -6.85
CA THR A 125 -18.48 4.91 -5.67
C THR A 125 -17.23 4.17 -5.18
N LEU A 126 -16.79 4.47 -3.97
CA LEU A 126 -15.64 3.80 -3.33
C LEU A 126 -15.97 2.33 -3.06
N GLN A 127 -15.05 1.44 -3.41
CA GLN A 127 -15.13 0.02 -3.06
C GLN A 127 -14.63 -0.20 -1.63
N GLU A 128 -15.08 -1.27 -0.99
CA GLU A 128 -14.75 -1.61 0.40
C GLU A 128 -13.25 -1.71 0.64
N ASP A 129 -12.53 -2.30 -0.30
CA ASP A 129 -11.07 -2.46 -0.24
C ASP A 129 -10.30 -1.12 -0.17
N SER A 130 -10.95 0.00 -0.50
CA SER A 130 -10.36 1.34 -0.44
C SER A 130 -10.23 1.88 0.99
N PHE A 131 -11.05 1.41 1.91
CA PHE A 131 -11.16 2.05 3.22
C PHE A 131 -9.93 1.86 4.10
N ASP A 132 -9.17 0.78 3.92
CA ASP A 132 -7.92 0.60 4.67
C ASP A 132 -6.92 1.73 4.35
N GLU A 133 -6.71 2.06 3.09
CA GLU A 133 -5.79 3.14 2.69
C GLU A 133 -6.33 4.52 3.06
N LEU A 134 -7.62 4.74 2.89
CA LEU A 134 -8.27 5.99 3.31
C LEU A 134 -8.21 6.19 4.83
N ASN A 135 -8.28 5.13 5.63
CA ASN A 135 -8.09 5.19 7.08
C ASN A 135 -6.64 5.52 7.47
N MET A 136 -5.65 5.05 6.72
CA MET A 136 -4.26 5.46 6.94
C MET A 136 -4.08 6.96 6.64
N MET A 137 -4.65 7.45 5.55
CA MET A 137 -4.65 8.87 5.23
C MET A 137 -5.36 9.70 6.32
N LEU A 138 -6.51 9.21 6.80
CA LEU A 138 -7.25 9.82 7.90
C LEU A 138 -6.39 9.91 9.18
N THR A 139 -5.68 8.84 9.53
CA THR A 139 -4.78 8.78 10.68
C THR A 139 -3.64 9.80 10.52
N MET A 140 -2.98 9.81 9.37
CA MET A 140 -1.93 10.76 9.05
C MET A 140 -2.39 12.22 9.18
N MET A 141 -3.57 12.55 8.65
CA MET A 141 -4.13 13.90 8.74
C MET A 141 -4.58 14.28 10.17
N LYS A 142 -5.00 13.32 11.00
CA LYS A 142 -5.32 13.55 12.41
C LYS A 142 -4.08 13.81 13.25
N GLN A 143 -2.99 13.09 12.97
CA GLN A 143 -1.69 13.29 13.63
C GLN A 143 -1.04 14.64 13.24
N ASN A 144 -1.30 15.12 12.01
CA ASN A 144 -0.76 16.39 11.50
C ASN A 144 -1.92 17.40 11.35
N GLN A 145 -2.34 18.04 12.45
CA GLN A 145 -3.55 18.87 12.51
C GLN A 145 -3.54 20.10 11.61
N SER A 146 -2.37 20.67 11.34
CA SER A 146 -2.19 21.82 10.42
C SER A 146 -2.09 21.43 8.96
N MET A 147 -1.86 20.13 8.66
CA MET A 147 -1.65 19.63 7.31
C MET A 147 -2.86 19.90 6.43
N GLN A 148 -2.63 20.47 5.26
CA GLN A 148 -3.61 20.65 4.19
C GLN A 148 -3.18 19.84 2.97
N VAL A 149 -4.14 19.25 2.27
CA VAL A 149 -3.89 18.40 1.12
C VAL A 149 -4.77 18.77 -0.07
N GLU A 150 -4.27 18.54 -1.25
CA GLU A 150 -5.05 18.46 -2.48
C GLU A 150 -5.22 16.98 -2.85
N ILE A 151 -6.47 16.57 -3.09
CA ILE A 151 -6.80 15.26 -3.64
C ILE A 151 -6.95 15.43 -5.14
N GLY A 152 -6.10 14.81 -5.90
CA GLY A 152 -6.10 14.81 -7.37
C GLY A 152 -6.70 13.52 -7.91
N GLY A 153 -7.75 13.63 -8.74
CA GLY A 153 -8.31 12.49 -9.48
C GLY A 153 -7.80 12.47 -10.92
N HIS A 154 -7.48 11.28 -11.42
CA HIS A 154 -6.95 11.07 -12.77
C HIS A 154 -7.67 9.93 -13.49
N THR A 155 -7.70 9.99 -14.81
CA THR A 155 -8.18 8.94 -15.71
C THR A 155 -7.07 8.50 -16.65
N ASP A 156 -7.33 7.44 -17.39
CA ASP A 156 -6.65 7.15 -18.65
C ASP A 156 -7.24 8.00 -19.79
N ASP A 157 -6.80 7.75 -21.03
CA ASP A 157 -7.20 8.41 -22.26
C ASP A 157 -8.48 7.85 -22.91
N VAL A 158 -9.19 6.95 -22.24
CA VAL A 158 -10.41 6.36 -22.79
C VAL A 158 -11.61 7.26 -22.49
N GLY A 159 -12.26 7.74 -23.55
CA GLY A 159 -13.43 8.60 -23.46
C GLY A 159 -13.17 10.03 -23.97
N SER A 160 -14.04 10.97 -23.64
CA SER A 160 -13.82 12.37 -23.94
C SER A 160 -13.19 13.10 -22.76
N ASP A 161 -12.34 14.10 -23.04
CA ASP A 161 -11.68 14.95 -22.03
C ASP A 161 -12.68 15.49 -21.00
N SER A 162 -13.86 15.94 -21.47
CA SER A 162 -14.91 16.48 -20.60
C SER A 162 -15.49 15.41 -19.66
N SER A 163 -15.70 14.17 -20.15
CA SER A 163 -16.17 13.05 -19.35
C SER A 163 -15.11 12.63 -18.34
N ASN A 164 -13.84 12.54 -18.76
CA ASN A 164 -12.71 12.20 -17.94
C ASN A 164 -12.48 13.26 -16.85
N LYS A 165 -12.60 14.53 -17.20
CA LYS A 165 -12.53 15.64 -16.24
C LYS A 165 -13.61 15.53 -15.17
N LYS A 166 -14.85 15.28 -15.57
CA LYS A 166 -15.99 15.13 -14.66
C LYS A 166 -15.83 13.90 -13.76
N LEU A 167 -15.47 12.75 -14.32
CA LEU A 167 -15.30 11.50 -13.55
C LEU A 167 -14.18 11.62 -12.51
N SER A 168 -13.03 12.18 -12.91
CA SER A 168 -11.89 12.38 -12.02
C SER A 168 -12.23 13.37 -10.89
N GLN A 169 -13.00 14.45 -11.17
CA GLN A 169 -13.48 15.36 -10.13
C GLN A 169 -14.39 14.64 -9.13
N GLN A 170 -15.36 13.86 -9.62
CA GLN A 170 -16.26 13.10 -8.75
C GLN A 170 -15.51 12.11 -7.86
N ARG A 171 -14.45 11.46 -8.36
CA ARG A 171 -13.60 10.55 -7.58
C ARG A 171 -12.80 11.28 -6.49
N ALA A 172 -12.21 12.42 -6.82
CA ALA A 172 -11.54 13.27 -5.85
C ALA A 172 -12.51 13.77 -4.76
N ASP A 173 -13.73 14.14 -5.15
CA ASP A 173 -14.79 14.58 -4.23
C ASP A 173 -15.26 13.44 -3.32
N ALA A 174 -15.34 12.19 -3.81
CA ALA A 174 -15.71 11.04 -3.00
C ALA A 174 -14.67 10.77 -1.90
N VAL A 175 -13.37 10.86 -2.21
CA VAL A 175 -12.31 10.74 -1.22
C VAL A 175 -12.38 11.88 -0.19
N LYS A 176 -12.57 13.12 -0.64
CA LYS A 176 -12.77 14.28 0.25
C LYS A 176 -13.99 14.07 1.17
N ALA A 177 -15.11 13.61 0.61
CA ALA A 177 -16.32 13.33 1.39
C ALA A 177 -16.07 12.28 2.46
N TYR A 178 -15.35 11.19 2.14
CA TYR A 178 -14.99 10.19 3.13
C TYR A 178 -14.16 10.77 4.28
N LEU A 179 -13.11 11.52 3.98
CA LEU A 179 -12.25 12.12 5.00
C LEU A 179 -13.01 13.14 5.87
N THR A 180 -13.86 13.95 5.27
CA THR A 180 -14.64 14.95 6.01
C THR A 180 -15.71 14.31 6.89
N SER A 181 -16.40 13.27 6.43
CA SER A 181 -17.35 12.50 7.22
C SER A 181 -16.71 11.80 8.43
N ASN A 182 -15.38 11.57 8.36
CA ASN A 182 -14.60 10.96 9.44
C ASN A 182 -13.79 11.99 10.28
N GLY A 183 -14.18 13.26 10.21
CA GLY A 183 -13.75 14.30 11.15
C GLY A 183 -12.59 15.19 10.67
N ILE A 184 -12.18 15.11 9.41
CA ILE A 184 -11.22 16.09 8.86
C ILE A 184 -11.99 17.32 8.38
N SER A 185 -11.55 18.51 8.80
CA SER A 185 -12.17 19.76 8.35
C SER A 185 -12.08 19.91 6.82
N ALA A 186 -13.21 20.24 6.16
CA ALA A 186 -13.26 20.46 4.72
C ALA A 186 -12.30 21.54 4.21
N ARG A 187 -11.92 22.51 5.06
CA ARG A 187 -10.95 23.58 4.74
C ARG A 187 -9.53 23.04 4.53
N ARG A 188 -9.24 21.85 5.04
CA ARG A 188 -7.94 21.19 4.94
C ARG A 188 -7.79 20.35 3.67
N ILE A 189 -8.89 20.21 2.90
CA ILE A 189 -8.90 19.32 1.73
C ILE A 189 -9.43 20.07 0.52
N LYS A 190 -8.59 20.19 -0.50
CA LYS A 190 -8.97 20.63 -1.84
C LYS A 190 -9.10 19.40 -2.73
N SER A 191 -10.18 19.26 -3.51
CA SER A 191 -10.37 18.19 -4.48
C SER A 191 -10.33 18.74 -5.89
N ILE A 192 -9.57 18.10 -6.79
CA ILE A 192 -9.41 18.50 -8.18
C ILE A 192 -9.43 17.25 -9.07
N GLY A 193 -10.28 17.29 -10.11
CA GLY A 193 -10.20 16.33 -11.21
C GLY A 193 -9.27 16.84 -12.28
N TYR A 194 -8.27 16.07 -12.62
CA TYR A 194 -7.32 16.38 -13.69
C TYR A 194 -7.67 15.67 -15.00
N GLY A 195 -8.62 14.70 -14.98
CA GLY A 195 -8.88 13.90 -16.16
C GLY A 195 -7.62 13.15 -16.60
N GLU A 196 -7.38 13.14 -17.90
CA GLU A 196 -6.22 12.52 -18.54
C GLU A 196 -5.01 13.46 -18.72
N GLU A 197 -5.12 14.73 -18.29
CA GLU A 197 -4.11 15.78 -18.53
C GLU A 197 -2.74 15.51 -17.88
N ARG A 198 -2.68 14.63 -16.89
CA ARG A 198 -1.47 14.37 -16.08
C ARG A 198 -1.18 12.87 -15.98
N PRO A 199 -0.82 12.20 -17.08
CA PRO A 199 -0.45 10.78 -17.01
C PRO A 199 0.89 10.62 -16.28
N LEU A 200 1.02 9.54 -15.51
CA LEU A 200 2.31 9.14 -14.89
C LEU A 200 3.19 8.39 -15.88
N VAL A 201 2.57 7.62 -16.74
CA VAL A 201 3.22 6.81 -17.79
C VAL A 201 2.40 6.90 -19.06
N SER A 202 2.98 6.46 -20.19
CA SER A 202 2.20 6.35 -21.44
C SER A 202 0.99 5.43 -21.24
N ASN A 203 -0.16 5.78 -21.79
CA ASN A 203 -1.34 4.92 -21.80
C ASN A 203 -1.13 3.61 -22.57
N ASP A 204 -0.19 3.61 -23.51
CA ASP A 204 0.17 2.45 -24.34
C ASP A 204 1.28 1.59 -23.70
N ASP A 205 1.72 1.91 -22.46
CA ASP A 205 2.73 1.13 -21.76
C ASP A 205 2.22 -0.29 -21.48
N GLU A 206 2.95 -1.30 -21.95
CA GLU A 206 2.60 -2.72 -21.82
C GLU A 206 2.55 -3.20 -20.35
N SER A 207 3.18 -2.47 -19.44
CA SER A 207 3.12 -2.74 -17.99
C SER A 207 1.82 -2.28 -17.32
N GLY A 208 0.80 -1.91 -18.10
CA GLY A 208 -0.51 -1.48 -17.59
C GLY A 208 -0.62 0.04 -17.43
N GLY A 209 -0.13 0.80 -18.41
CA GLY A 209 -0.08 2.26 -18.37
C GLY A 209 -1.43 2.92 -18.03
N ARG A 210 -2.52 2.46 -18.65
CA ARG A 210 -3.88 2.96 -18.33
C ARG A 210 -4.27 2.70 -16.88
N GLU A 211 -3.94 1.54 -16.33
CA GLU A 211 -4.26 1.22 -14.92
C GLU A 211 -3.50 2.13 -13.96
N ILE A 212 -2.23 2.41 -14.23
CA ILE A 212 -1.40 3.32 -13.45
C ILE A 212 -1.94 4.75 -13.51
N ASN A 213 -2.46 5.18 -14.67
CA ASN A 213 -3.00 6.51 -14.87
C ASN A 213 -4.37 6.70 -14.22
N ARG A 214 -5.21 5.65 -14.11
CA ARG A 214 -6.48 5.67 -13.36
C ARG A 214 -6.21 5.64 -11.85
N ARG A 215 -5.89 6.78 -11.28
CA ARG A 215 -5.51 6.91 -9.87
C ARG A 215 -6.16 8.09 -9.18
N VAL A 216 -6.13 8.02 -7.86
CA VAL A 216 -6.25 9.20 -6.99
C VAL A 216 -4.91 9.40 -6.29
N GLU A 217 -4.49 10.63 -6.14
CA GLU A 217 -3.29 11.00 -5.41
C GLU A 217 -3.59 12.13 -4.42
N PHE A 218 -2.75 12.30 -3.42
CA PHE A 218 -2.78 13.50 -2.60
C PHE A 218 -1.44 14.25 -2.70
N LYS A 219 -1.54 15.57 -2.61
CA LYS A 219 -0.40 16.48 -2.50
C LYS A 219 -0.49 17.28 -1.22
N VAL A 220 0.60 17.36 -0.47
CA VAL A 220 0.69 18.19 0.74
C VAL A 220 0.82 19.64 0.33
N LEU A 221 -0.13 20.48 0.75
CA LEU A 221 -0.17 21.92 0.45
C LEU A 221 0.40 22.78 1.58
N ALA A 222 0.19 22.35 2.82
CA ALA A 222 0.71 22.98 4.03
C ALA A 222 0.93 21.92 5.12
N LYS A 223 1.77 22.24 6.09
CA LYS A 223 2.12 21.38 7.22
C LYS A 223 2.05 22.17 8.52
#